data_63fa9642b391657fa3a1b34241508eef
#
_entry.id   63fa9642b391657fa3a1b34241508eef
#
_cell.length_a   1.000
_cell.length_b   1.000
_cell.length_c   1.000
_cell.angle_alpha   90.00
_cell.angle_beta   90.00
_cell.angle_gamma   90.00
#
_symmetry.space_group_name_H-M   'P 1'
#
loop_
_entity.id
_entity.type
_entity.pdbx_description
1 polymer ?
#
loop_
_entity_poly.entity_id
_entity_poly.type
_entity_poly.pdbx_seq_one_letter_code
_entity_poly.pdbx_strand_id
1 'polypeptide(L)'
;MQLIADLFLPLLMLFHLVGPVPGDLGVHNGQLSPCPSPAHCASRAWNPADPQAGFETLAEAAADLPRSVVVERDDGYLHTQVSSALFGFVDDLELLLLKEGQEVQARSISRLGDSDLGVNARRLMELDAALEG
;
A
#
# COMPACT_ATOMS: atom_id res chain seq x y z
N MET A 1 -8.35 36.14 16.17
CA MET A 1 -9.31 35.06 16.45
C MET A 1 -9.74 34.36 15.18
N GLN A 2 -10.15 35.08 14.12
CA GLN A 2 -10.52 34.45 12.84
C GLN A 2 -9.34 33.76 12.12
N LEU A 3 -8.14 34.30 12.24
CA LEU A 3 -6.94 33.70 11.64
C LEU A 3 -6.63 32.30 12.18
N ILE A 4 -6.95 32.01 13.44
CA ILE A 4 -6.74 30.69 14.05
C ILE A 4 -7.81 29.71 13.56
N ALA A 5 -9.04 30.16 13.40
CA ALA A 5 -10.12 29.31 12.88
C ALA A 5 -9.86 28.92 11.42
N ASP A 6 -9.34 29.84 10.60
CA ASP A 6 -9.02 29.59 9.20
C ASP A 6 -7.84 28.63 9.02
N LEU A 7 -6.93 28.58 9.99
CA LEU A 7 -5.81 27.63 10.00
C LEU A 7 -6.23 26.21 10.42
N PHE A 8 -7.22 26.08 11.31
CA PHE A 8 -7.67 24.77 11.78
C PHE A 8 -8.57 24.03 10.79
N LEU A 9 -9.37 24.73 10.00
CA LEU A 9 -10.27 24.11 9.03
C LEU A 9 -9.54 23.28 7.97
N PRO A 10 -8.47 23.76 7.29
CA PRO A 10 -7.73 22.94 6.35
C PRO A 10 -7.07 21.71 6.99
N LEU A 11 -6.60 21.82 8.23
CA LEU A 11 -5.99 20.72 8.94
C LEU A 11 -7.00 19.62 9.28
N LEU A 12 -8.20 19.99 9.72
CA LEU A 12 -9.30 19.06 9.97
C LEU A 12 -9.73 18.34 8.69
N MET A 13 -9.79 19.04 7.56
CA MET A 13 -10.13 18.45 6.28
C MET A 13 -9.07 17.44 5.84
N LEU A 14 -7.78 17.71 6.07
CA LEU A 14 -6.71 16.76 5.79
C LEU A 14 -6.85 15.48 6.60
N PHE A 15 -7.21 15.55 7.88
CA PHE A 15 -7.47 14.37 8.71
C PHE A 15 -8.65 13.55 8.20
N HIS A 16 -9.68 14.20 7.69
CA HIS A 16 -10.86 13.51 7.13
C HIS A 16 -10.52 12.78 5.82
N LEU A 17 -9.52 13.26 5.06
CA LEU A 17 -9.08 12.64 3.82
C LEU A 17 -8.15 11.43 4.03
N VAL A 18 -7.54 11.30 5.20
CA VAL A 18 -6.65 10.17 5.51
C VAL A 18 -7.41 8.86 5.64
N GLY A 19 -8.56 8.90 6.32
CA GLY A 19 -9.39 7.73 6.56
C GLY A 19 -8.86 6.80 7.65
N PRO A 20 -9.68 5.83 8.08
CA PRO A 20 -9.30 4.88 9.11
C PRO A 20 -8.31 3.84 8.57
N VAL A 21 -7.41 3.39 9.42
CA VAL A 21 -6.51 2.26 9.11
C VAL A 21 -7.36 1.01 8.87
N PRO A 22 -7.13 0.27 7.75
CA PRO A 22 -7.84 -0.99 7.54
C PRO A 22 -7.61 -1.97 8.70
N GLY A 23 -8.69 -2.61 9.15
CA GLY A 23 -8.62 -3.54 10.28
C GLY A 23 -8.03 -4.90 9.93
N ASP A 24 -7.81 -5.18 8.65
CA ASP A 24 -7.35 -6.47 8.16
C ASP A 24 -5.91 -6.45 7.64
N LEU A 25 -5.13 -5.40 7.98
CA LEU A 25 -3.70 -5.34 7.64
C LEU A 25 -2.92 -6.44 8.37
N GLY A 26 -1.78 -6.79 7.81
CA GLY A 26 -0.89 -7.80 8.38
C GLY A 26 -1.11 -9.19 7.81
N VAL A 27 -0.46 -10.14 8.43
CA VAL A 27 -0.46 -11.53 7.98
C VAL A 27 -1.51 -12.32 8.75
N HIS A 28 -2.40 -12.98 8.01
CA HIS A 28 -3.48 -13.79 8.57
C HIS A 28 -3.40 -15.20 7.95
N ASN A 29 -3.17 -16.22 8.77
CA ASN A 29 -3.00 -17.60 8.31
C ASN A 29 -1.89 -17.73 7.25
N GLY A 30 -0.81 -16.97 7.41
CA GLY A 30 0.34 -17.02 6.51
C GLY A 30 0.16 -16.27 5.19
N GLN A 31 -0.89 -15.49 5.03
CA GLN A 31 -1.20 -14.75 3.81
C GLN A 31 -1.65 -13.33 4.11
N LEU A 32 -1.59 -12.46 3.12
CA LEU A 32 -2.27 -11.18 3.17
C LEU A 32 -3.78 -11.37 3.07
N SER A 33 -4.54 -10.46 3.65
CA SER A 33 -6.00 -10.47 3.52
C SER A 33 -6.41 -10.25 2.06
N PRO A 34 -7.51 -10.89 1.60
CA PRO A 34 -8.02 -10.64 0.26
C PRO A 34 -8.58 -9.23 0.12
N CYS A 35 -8.68 -8.74 -1.11
CA CYS A 35 -9.36 -7.49 -1.38
C CYS A 35 -10.87 -7.63 -1.11
N PRO A 36 -11.45 -6.73 -0.29
CA PRO A 36 -12.89 -6.78 -0.04
C PRO A 36 -13.71 -6.33 -1.26
N SER A 37 -13.13 -5.51 -2.12
CA SER A 37 -13.76 -5.01 -3.33
C SER A 37 -12.72 -4.61 -4.35
N PRO A 38 -12.89 -4.96 -5.65
CA PRO A 38 -11.96 -4.53 -6.69
C PRO A 38 -12.06 -3.03 -7.00
N ALA A 39 -13.08 -2.33 -6.51
CA ALA A 39 -13.28 -0.91 -6.78
C ALA A 39 -12.22 -0.03 -6.13
N HIS A 40 -11.62 -0.47 -5.00
CA HIS A 40 -10.64 0.33 -4.25
C HIS A 40 -9.49 -0.52 -3.69
N CYS A 41 -9.27 -1.70 -4.25
CA CYS A 41 -8.22 -2.62 -3.79
C CYS A 41 -7.72 -3.47 -4.95
N ALA A 42 -6.43 -3.75 -4.96
CA ALA A 42 -5.81 -4.66 -5.91
C ALA A 42 -4.87 -5.61 -5.17
N SER A 43 -4.79 -6.83 -5.65
CA SER A 43 -3.87 -7.86 -5.18
C SER A 43 -3.05 -8.41 -6.34
N ARG A 44 -1.84 -8.87 -6.02
CA ARG A 44 -0.97 -9.50 -7.00
C ARG A 44 -0.06 -10.50 -6.31
N ALA A 45 0.37 -11.50 -7.06
CA ALA A 45 1.35 -12.48 -6.60
C ALA A 45 2.39 -12.70 -7.69
N TRP A 46 3.64 -12.91 -7.27
CA TRP A 46 4.77 -13.20 -8.15
C TRP A 46 5.49 -14.45 -7.66
N ASN A 47 6.08 -15.19 -8.59
CA ASN A 47 6.90 -16.36 -8.29
C ASN A 47 8.31 -16.13 -8.83
N PRO A 48 9.11 -15.24 -8.22
CA PRO A 48 10.47 -15.00 -8.70
C PRO A 48 11.36 -16.22 -8.49
N ALA A 49 12.39 -16.37 -9.32
CA ALA A 49 13.31 -17.48 -9.24
C ALA A 49 14.02 -17.54 -7.88
N ASP A 50 14.35 -16.38 -7.32
CA ASP A 50 14.83 -16.23 -5.94
C ASP A 50 13.78 -15.39 -5.18
N PRO A 51 12.89 -16.03 -4.41
CA PRO A 51 11.79 -15.31 -3.75
C PRO A 51 12.27 -14.27 -2.74
N GLN A 52 13.35 -14.55 -2.00
CA GLN A 52 13.88 -13.55 -1.04
C GLN A 52 14.42 -12.33 -1.77
N ALA A 53 15.21 -12.52 -2.83
CA ALA A 53 15.72 -11.41 -3.63
C ALA A 53 14.59 -10.64 -4.32
N GLY A 54 13.57 -11.35 -4.81
CA GLY A 54 12.39 -10.73 -5.39
C GLY A 54 11.62 -9.87 -4.38
N PHE A 55 11.44 -10.39 -3.17
CA PHE A 55 10.81 -9.62 -2.09
C PHE A 55 11.60 -8.33 -1.79
N GLU A 56 12.93 -8.43 -1.68
CA GLU A 56 13.76 -7.26 -1.39
C GLU A 56 13.68 -6.22 -2.52
N THR A 57 13.70 -6.66 -3.78
CA THR A 57 13.54 -5.77 -4.93
C THR A 57 12.20 -5.04 -4.89
N LEU A 58 11.11 -5.77 -4.63
CA LEU A 58 9.77 -5.20 -4.52
C LEU A 58 9.65 -4.25 -3.33
N ALA A 59 10.25 -4.62 -2.20
CA ALA A 59 10.22 -3.79 -0.98
C ALA A 59 10.94 -2.47 -1.18
N GLU A 60 12.09 -2.48 -1.85
CA GLU A 60 12.82 -1.26 -2.19
C GLU A 60 12.00 -0.38 -3.15
N ALA A 61 11.41 -0.98 -4.18
CA ALA A 61 10.57 -0.26 -5.12
C ALA A 61 9.35 0.37 -4.44
N ALA A 62 8.71 -0.38 -3.52
CA ALA A 62 7.57 0.14 -2.76
C ALA A 62 7.96 1.30 -1.85
N ALA A 63 9.10 1.19 -1.16
CA ALA A 63 9.59 2.26 -0.30
C ALA A 63 9.98 3.52 -1.09
N ASP A 64 10.41 3.36 -2.33
CA ASP A 64 10.83 4.46 -3.20
C ASP A 64 9.68 5.11 -3.98
N LEU A 65 8.47 4.59 -3.89
CA LEU A 65 7.31 5.23 -4.52
C LEU A 65 7.14 6.66 -4.00
N PRO A 66 6.72 7.61 -4.86
CA PRO A 66 6.46 8.97 -4.40
C PRO A 66 5.47 8.98 -3.24
N ARG A 67 5.77 9.77 -2.21
CA ARG A 67 4.93 9.95 -1.02
C ARG A 67 4.63 8.63 -0.28
N SER A 68 5.59 7.71 -0.31
CA SER A 68 5.54 6.45 0.42
C SER A 68 6.27 6.58 1.76
N VAL A 69 5.66 6.06 2.81
CA VAL A 69 6.25 6.01 4.15
C VAL A 69 6.21 4.57 4.63
N VAL A 70 7.38 4.01 4.98
CA VAL A 70 7.45 2.67 5.55
C VAL A 70 6.92 2.72 6.98
N VAL A 71 5.88 1.93 7.25
CA VAL A 71 5.26 1.83 8.58
C VAL A 71 5.81 0.63 9.33
N GLU A 72 5.99 -0.50 8.65
CA GLU A 72 6.50 -1.72 9.25
C GLU A 72 7.32 -2.49 8.21
N ARG A 73 8.45 -3.02 8.63
CA ARG A 73 9.28 -3.85 7.78
C ARG A 73 10.00 -4.91 8.61
N ASP A 74 9.97 -6.14 8.12
CA ASP A 74 10.81 -7.23 8.61
C ASP A 74 11.33 -8.07 7.42
N ASP A 75 11.88 -9.24 7.69
CA ASP A 75 12.55 -10.06 6.65
C ASP A 75 11.60 -10.59 5.56
N GLY A 76 10.31 -10.55 5.77
CA GLY A 76 9.36 -11.09 4.81
C GLY A 76 8.05 -10.32 4.74
N TYR A 77 7.96 -9.15 5.40
CA TYR A 77 6.75 -8.34 5.38
C TYR A 77 7.10 -6.86 5.29
N LEU A 78 6.33 -6.15 4.48
CA LEU A 78 6.43 -4.70 4.37
C LEU A 78 5.02 -4.10 4.37
N HIS A 79 4.84 -3.04 5.15
CA HIS A 79 3.67 -2.18 5.06
C HIS A 79 4.13 -0.74 4.82
N THR A 80 3.64 -0.14 3.76
CA THR A 80 3.84 1.28 3.48
C THR A 80 2.50 1.99 3.36
N GLN A 81 2.51 3.27 3.69
CA GLN A 81 1.41 4.19 3.41
C GLN A 81 1.83 5.06 2.25
N VAL A 82 1.00 5.10 1.21
CA VAL A 82 1.25 5.89 0.00
C VAL A 82 0.16 6.95 -0.10
N SER A 83 0.57 8.22 -0.18
CA SER A 83 -0.38 9.34 -0.20
C SER A 83 -0.53 9.90 -1.61
N SER A 84 -1.76 10.33 -1.96
CA SER A 84 -1.99 11.01 -3.22
C SER A 84 -1.40 12.43 -3.19
N ALA A 85 -0.96 12.91 -4.37
CA ALA A 85 -0.29 14.21 -4.48
C ALA A 85 -1.23 15.38 -4.17
N LEU A 86 -2.50 15.28 -4.54
CA LEU A 86 -3.41 16.43 -4.55
C LEU A 86 -4.27 16.50 -3.28
N PHE A 87 -4.86 15.37 -2.88
CA PHE A 87 -5.84 15.36 -1.79
C PHE A 87 -5.32 14.69 -0.50
N GLY A 88 -4.13 14.13 -0.53
CA GLY A 88 -3.58 13.44 0.63
C GLY A 88 -4.31 12.14 1.00
N PHE A 89 -5.04 11.54 0.06
CA PHE A 89 -5.65 10.23 0.28
C PHE A 89 -4.56 9.21 0.58
N VAL A 90 -4.79 8.38 1.59
CA VAL A 90 -3.83 7.38 2.00
C VAL A 90 -4.28 6.01 1.53
N ASP A 91 -3.36 5.31 0.88
CA ASP A 91 -3.51 3.91 0.53
C ASP A 91 -2.52 3.11 1.37
N ASP A 92 -2.89 1.89 1.74
CA ASP A 92 -1.99 0.95 2.39
C ASP A 92 -1.50 -0.08 1.37
N LEU A 93 -0.18 -0.20 1.27
CA LEU A 93 0.47 -1.18 0.41
C LEU A 93 1.20 -2.18 1.28
N GLU A 94 0.90 -3.45 1.08
CA GLU A 94 1.54 -4.54 1.79
C GLU A 94 2.23 -5.49 0.83
N LEU A 95 3.39 -6.00 1.24
CA LEU A 95 4.12 -7.08 0.58
C LEU A 95 4.38 -8.18 1.59
N LEU A 96 4.27 -9.42 1.16
CA LEU A 96 4.55 -10.60 1.98
C LEU A 96 5.29 -11.66 1.19
N LEU A 97 6.41 -12.11 1.74
CA LEU A 97 7.11 -13.29 1.25
C LEU A 97 6.52 -14.53 1.93
N LEU A 98 5.90 -15.41 1.15
CA LEU A 98 5.39 -16.68 1.66
C LEU A 98 6.55 -17.66 1.75
N LYS A 99 6.85 -18.13 2.98
CA LYS A 99 8.01 -18.99 3.23
C LYS A 99 7.88 -20.37 2.60
N GLU A 100 6.66 -20.88 2.49
CA GLU A 100 6.42 -22.24 2.00
C GLU A 100 6.09 -22.30 0.50
N GLY A 101 5.51 -21.22 -0.06
CA GLY A 101 5.05 -21.21 -1.44
C GLY A 101 6.00 -20.58 -2.44
N GLN A 102 7.13 -20.04 -1.99
CA GLN A 102 8.09 -19.33 -2.84
C GLN A 102 7.43 -18.18 -3.64
N GLU A 103 6.43 -17.61 -3.06
CA GLU A 103 5.59 -16.57 -3.67
C GLU A 103 5.75 -15.27 -2.90
N VAL A 104 5.70 -14.15 -3.61
CA VAL A 104 5.57 -12.83 -3.00
C VAL A 104 4.19 -12.31 -3.31
N GLN A 105 3.43 -11.98 -2.27
CA GLN A 105 2.10 -11.38 -2.40
C GLN A 105 2.16 -9.88 -2.19
N ALA A 106 1.25 -9.16 -2.84
CA ALA A 106 1.04 -7.75 -2.62
C ALA A 106 -0.45 -7.45 -2.54
N ARG A 107 -0.79 -6.46 -1.71
CA ARG A 107 -2.12 -5.87 -1.66
C ARG A 107 -1.99 -4.37 -1.52
N SER A 108 -2.74 -3.62 -2.33
CA SER A 108 -2.81 -2.17 -2.24
C SER A 108 -4.26 -1.75 -2.14
N ILE A 109 -4.61 -1.06 -1.05
CA ILE A 109 -5.99 -0.72 -0.73
C ILE A 109 -6.11 0.75 -0.33
N SER A 110 -7.14 1.42 -0.87
CA SER A 110 -7.47 2.79 -0.50
C SER A 110 -8.32 2.81 0.76
N ARG A 111 -8.03 3.73 1.67
CA ARG A 111 -8.81 3.89 2.91
C ARG A 111 -10.16 4.52 2.69
N LEU A 112 -10.25 5.41 1.72
CA LEU A 112 -11.46 6.19 1.44
C LEU A 112 -11.85 6.08 -0.03
N GLY A 113 -13.15 6.27 -0.30
CA GLY A 113 -13.71 6.33 -1.63
C GLY A 113 -14.30 5.01 -2.10
N ASP A 114 -15.32 5.13 -2.94
CA ASP A 114 -16.00 3.97 -3.52
C ASP A 114 -15.25 3.42 -4.73
N SER A 115 -14.37 4.23 -5.33
CA SER A 115 -13.56 3.83 -6.47
C SER A 115 -12.19 4.52 -6.42
N ASP A 116 -11.13 3.76 -6.68
CA ASP A 116 -9.76 4.28 -6.75
C ASP A 116 -9.35 4.70 -8.16
N LEU A 117 -10.23 4.58 -9.14
CA LEU A 117 -9.96 4.85 -10.56
C LEU A 117 -8.75 4.06 -11.09
N GLY A 118 -8.51 2.87 -10.54
CA GLY A 118 -7.43 1.99 -10.95
C GLY A 118 -6.05 2.33 -10.37
N VAL A 119 -5.98 3.23 -9.39
CA VAL A 119 -4.70 3.66 -8.80
C VAL A 119 -3.96 2.49 -8.14
N ASN A 120 -4.67 1.65 -7.36
CA ASN A 120 -4.03 0.52 -6.69
C ASN A 120 -3.51 -0.52 -7.67
N ALA A 121 -4.26 -0.83 -8.72
CA ALA A 121 -3.82 -1.75 -9.77
C ALA A 121 -2.58 -1.21 -10.50
N ARG A 122 -2.57 0.06 -10.86
CA ARG A 122 -1.41 0.69 -11.50
C ARG A 122 -0.17 0.68 -10.61
N ARG A 123 -0.36 0.88 -9.30
CA ARG A 123 0.74 0.82 -8.34
C ARG A 123 1.40 -0.56 -8.36
N LEU A 124 0.61 -1.63 -8.37
CA LEU A 124 1.16 -2.99 -8.44
C LEU A 124 1.83 -3.27 -9.80
N MET A 125 1.38 -2.65 -10.87
CA MET A 125 2.05 -2.73 -12.18
C MET A 125 3.43 -2.04 -12.16
N GLU A 126 3.57 -0.94 -11.43
CA GLU A 126 4.87 -0.30 -11.25
C GLU A 126 5.85 -1.20 -10.50
N LEU A 127 5.38 -1.92 -9.48
CA LEU A 127 6.18 -2.90 -8.77
C LEU A 127 6.57 -4.07 -9.68
N ASP A 128 5.65 -4.53 -10.51
CA ASP A 128 5.91 -5.58 -11.51
C ASP A 128 7.07 -5.19 -12.41
N ALA A 129 7.10 -3.96 -12.89
CA ALA A 129 8.18 -3.43 -13.72
C ALA A 129 9.53 -3.45 -13.00
N ALA A 130 9.57 -3.27 -11.69
CA ALA A 130 10.80 -3.32 -10.91
C ALA A 130 11.45 -4.70 -10.90
N LEU A 131 10.63 -5.77 -10.94
CA LEU A 131 11.15 -7.14 -11.02
C LEU A 131 11.77 -7.47 -12.39
N GLU A 132 11.29 -6.83 -13.45
CA GLU A 132 11.77 -7.04 -14.79
C GLU A 132 13.03 -6.24 -15.11
N GLY A 133 13.24 -5.18 -14.37
CA GLY A 133 14.42 -4.31 -14.49
C GLY A 133 15.57 -4.84 -13.69
#